data_295c70ee2854dd4071a0e4f5c40cbb02
#
_entry.id   295c70ee2854dd4071a0e4f5c40cbb02
#
_cell.length_a   1.000
_cell.length_b   1.000
_cell.length_c   1.000
_cell.angle_alpha   90.00
_cell.angle_beta   90.00
_cell.angle_gamma   90.00
#
_symmetry.space_group_name_H-M   'P 1'
#
loop_
_entity.id
_entity.type
_entity.pdbx_description
1 polymer ?
#
loop_
_entity_poly.entity_id
_entity_poly.type
_entity_poly.pdbx_seq_one_letter_code
_entity_poly.pdbx_strand_id
1 'polypeptide(L)'
;MMQSWIRRLTGIAAACVSTLCTIPLCAAAPAAGSDGVQAADLLALNDAPDYMSYLAAHAGASRPSGRIVLTSAQVSGEEGSRRVTGYLDARQEAVLTEEGGYVEYTFDVEEAGFYTITAKFCVPEGRHTAAERDILVNGELPYAEAAAVTFKRRWVNSGSIRQDTRGNDIRPIQEEEEGWQCRTLTDPLGYHAAPLTFYFEQGRNTLRFDAVREPLILEALILEAPQELPSYAELAATYESKGYADGTQTPITLQGEDADIKSDQTLAPASDRSSPATVPSSPSKIRLNTIGGESFAQTGQFITWKFEVTQAGLYTFAFKWRQNIQRGLTSVRRGILDNEGPCA
;
A
#
# COMPACT_ATOMS: atom_id res chain seq x y z
N MET A 1 49.07 -18.15 31.22
CA MET A 1 48.98 -19.61 31.39
C MET A 1 47.85 -20.07 30.48
N MET A 2 48.16 -20.47 29.22
CA MET A 2 48.50 -21.84 28.82
C MET A 2 47.31 -22.79 29.17
N GLN A 3 46.68 -23.53 28.29
CA GLN A 3 47.07 -24.35 27.10
C GLN A 3 45.76 -24.76 26.38
N SER A 4 45.69 -24.61 25.08
CA SER A 4 45.72 -25.58 23.99
C SER A 4 45.15 -26.99 24.28
N TRP A 5 44.13 -27.38 23.52
CA TRP A 5 43.90 -28.77 23.08
C TRP A 5 43.35 -28.82 21.67
N ILE A 6 44.23 -29.19 20.74
CA ILE A 6 43.95 -29.65 19.38
C ILE A 6 43.64 -31.14 19.49
N ARG A 7 42.54 -31.60 18.90
CA ARG A 7 42.41 -33.01 18.49
C ARG A 7 41.93 -33.11 17.04
N ARG A 8 42.87 -33.59 16.23
CA ARG A 8 42.64 -34.14 14.89
C ARG A 8 41.84 -35.44 15.03
N LEU A 9 40.91 -35.68 14.10
CA LEU A 9 40.44 -37.00 13.73
C LEU A 9 40.35 -37.11 12.22
N THR A 10 41.15 -38.03 11.75
CA THR A 10 41.40 -38.47 10.39
C THR A 10 40.26 -39.33 9.86
N GLY A 11 39.96 -39.17 8.61
CA GLY A 11 39.28 -39.85 7.55
C GLY A 11 38.63 -41.22 7.74
N ILE A 12 37.48 -41.32 7.09
CA ILE A 12 37.06 -42.57 6.42
C ILE A 12 36.39 -42.16 5.11
N ALA A 13 37.00 -42.60 4.02
CA ALA A 13 36.41 -42.55 2.69
C ALA A 13 35.49 -43.76 2.56
N ALA A 14 34.21 -43.51 2.30
CA ALA A 14 33.25 -44.56 1.88
C ALA A 14 32.86 -44.27 0.45
N ALA A 15 33.29 -45.11 -0.45
CA ALA A 15 32.83 -45.17 -1.83
C ALA A 15 31.37 -45.65 -1.91
N CYS A 16 30.47 -44.83 -2.35
CA CYS A 16 29.15 -45.24 -2.76
C CYS A 16 29.05 -45.42 -4.27
N VAL A 17 28.84 -46.69 -4.63
CA VAL A 17 28.55 -47.16 -5.97
C VAL A 17 27.24 -46.57 -6.46
N SER A 18 27.29 -45.80 -7.57
CA SER A 18 26.10 -45.24 -8.22
C SER A 18 25.42 -46.34 -9.07
N THR A 19 24.30 -46.82 -8.58
CA THR A 19 23.38 -47.65 -9.36
C THR A 19 22.46 -46.71 -10.14
N LEU A 20 22.66 -46.60 -11.44
CA LEU A 20 21.73 -45.93 -12.36
C LEU A 20 20.41 -46.72 -12.42
N CYS A 21 19.38 -46.15 -11.79
CA CYS A 21 18.00 -46.59 -11.97
C CYS A 21 17.40 -45.78 -13.12
N THR A 22 17.26 -46.38 -14.29
CA THR A 22 16.52 -45.81 -15.42
C THR A 22 15.02 -45.91 -15.16
N ILE A 23 14.42 -44.79 -14.82
CA ILE A 23 12.95 -44.66 -14.75
C ILE A 23 12.43 -44.37 -16.15
N PRO A 24 11.45 -45.13 -16.67
CA PRO A 24 10.85 -44.81 -17.97
C PRO A 24 10.05 -43.50 -17.84
N LEU A 25 10.35 -42.57 -18.71
CA LEU A 25 9.64 -41.29 -18.86
C LEU A 25 8.23 -41.62 -19.41
N CYS A 26 7.24 -41.69 -18.51
CA CYS A 26 5.83 -41.67 -18.92
C CYS A 26 5.50 -40.25 -19.38
N ALA A 27 5.31 -40.09 -20.69
CA ALA A 27 4.77 -38.86 -21.25
C ALA A 27 3.31 -38.73 -20.79
N ALA A 28 3.08 -37.92 -19.76
CA ALA A 28 1.74 -37.47 -19.41
C ALA A 28 1.30 -36.43 -20.44
N ALA A 29 0.13 -36.64 -21.02
CA ALA A 29 -0.53 -35.65 -21.88
C ALA A 29 -0.75 -34.36 -21.09
N PRO A 30 -0.67 -33.17 -21.72
CA PRO A 30 -0.92 -31.91 -21.03
C PRO A 30 -2.38 -31.88 -20.58
N ALA A 31 -2.59 -31.78 -19.25
CA ALA A 31 -3.89 -31.41 -18.70
C ALA A 31 -4.16 -29.96 -19.07
N ALA A 32 -5.25 -29.72 -19.76
CA ALA A 32 -5.73 -28.37 -20.02
C ALA A 32 -6.15 -27.69 -18.71
N GLY A 33 -5.69 -26.47 -18.51
CA GLY A 33 -6.23 -25.52 -17.54
C GLY A 33 -5.49 -25.44 -16.21
N SER A 34 -4.33 -24.79 -16.21
CA SER A 34 -3.89 -23.95 -15.09
C SER A 34 -3.22 -22.74 -15.75
N ASP A 35 -3.95 -21.64 -15.80
CA ASP A 35 -3.39 -20.33 -16.17
C ASP A 35 -2.46 -19.89 -15.05
N GLY A 36 -1.30 -20.52 -14.96
CA GLY A 36 -0.17 -20.05 -14.19
C GLY A 36 0.51 -18.94 -14.99
N VAL A 37 0.95 -17.90 -14.33
CA VAL A 37 1.85 -16.87 -14.84
C VAL A 37 2.83 -17.53 -15.81
N GLN A 38 2.82 -17.11 -17.07
CA GLN A 38 3.66 -17.70 -18.10
C GLN A 38 5.13 -17.49 -17.71
N ALA A 39 5.99 -18.47 -17.95
CA ALA A 39 7.43 -18.32 -17.70
C ALA A 39 8.03 -17.09 -18.43
N ALA A 40 7.40 -16.66 -19.53
CA ALA A 40 7.73 -15.43 -20.24
C ALA A 40 7.45 -14.17 -19.41
N ASP A 41 6.37 -14.15 -18.61
CA ASP A 41 6.01 -13.01 -17.76
C ASP A 41 6.99 -12.87 -16.58
N LEU A 42 7.44 -14.00 -16.02
CA LEU A 42 8.49 -13.99 -14.99
C LEU A 42 9.86 -13.57 -15.54
N LEU A 43 10.16 -13.85 -16.81
CA LEU A 43 11.37 -13.37 -17.46
C LEU A 43 11.29 -11.87 -17.77
N ALA A 44 10.13 -11.35 -18.18
CA ALA A 44 9.93 -9.93 -18.42
C ALA A 44 10.09 -9.11 -17.13
N LEU A 45 9.65 -9.62 -15.97
CA LEU A 45 9.88 -8.98 -14.66
C LEU A 45 11.37 -8.87 -14.32
N ASN A 46 12.21 -9.81 -14.79
CA ASN A 46 13.65 -9.77 -14.54
C ASN A 46 14.41 -8.82 -15.49
N ASP A 47 13.82 -8.46 -16.64
CA ASP A 47 14.43 -7.59 -17.64
C ASP A 47 14.05 -6.09 -17.45
N ALA A 48 13.03 -5.78 -16.64
CA ALA A 48 12.66 -4.40 -16.34
C ALA A 48 13.75 -3.69 -15.53
N PRO A 49 14.09 -2.43 -15.85
CA PRO A 49 15.05 -1.66 -15.08
C PRO A 49 14.53 -1.42 -13.65
N ASP A 50 15.42 -1.13 -12.70
CA ASP A 50 15.01 -0.56 -11.43
C ASP A 50 14.50 0.87 -11.60
N TYR A 51 13.69 1.34 -10.65
CA TYR A 51 13.06 2.65 -10.71
C TYR A 51 14.06 3.81 -10.85
N MET A 52 15.22 3.75 -10.18
CA MET A 52 16.22 4.82 -10.27
C MET A 52 16.89 4.87 -11.65
N SER A 53 17.16 3.72 -12.25
CA SER A 53 17.66 3.62 -13.61
C SER A 53 16.64 4.15 -14.62
N TYR A 54 15.37 3.85 -14.42
CA TYR A 54 14.26 4.39 -15.23
C TYR A 54 14.18 5.92 -15.13
N LEU A 55 14.25 6.50 -13.92
CA LEU A 55 14.27 7.94 -13.74
C LEU A 55 15.49 8.59 -14.41
N ALA A 56 16.66 7.96 -14.30
CA ALA A 56 17.88 8.46 -14.91
C ALA A 56 17.81 8.45 -16.45
N ALA A 57 17.20 7.44 -17.05
CA ALA A 57 16.98 7.37 -18.50
C ALA A 57 16.10 8.50 -19.03
N HIS A 58 15.23 9.08 -18.19
CA HIS A 58 14.33 10.17 -18.53
C HIS A 58 14.68 11.49 -17.80
N ALA A 59 15.94 11.67 -17.36
CA ALA A 59 16.37 12.83 -16.54
C ALA A 59 16.12 14.21 -17.19
N GLY A 60 15.93 14.25 -18.52
CA GLY A 60 15.61 15.48 -19.27
C GLY A 60 14.10 15.70 -19.47
N ALA A 61 13.24 14.86 -18.91
CA ALA A 61 11.80 14.97 -19.09
C ALA A 61 11.25 16.27 -18.48
N SER A 62 10.36 16.92 -19.20
CA SER A 62 9.65 18.09 -18.70
C SER A 62 8.64 17.70 -17.63
N ARG A 63 8.25 18.67 -16.80
CA ARG A 63 7.15 18.52 -15.87
C ARG A 63 5.86 18.95 -16.56
N PRO A 64 4.91 18.04 -16.78
CA PRO A 64 3.65 18.39 -17.41
C PRO A 64 2.81 19.31 -16.50
N SER A 65 1.96 20.12 -17.10
CA SER A 65 1.03 21.00 -16.37
C SER A 65 -0.40 20.47 -16.33
N GLY A 66 -0.71 19.52 -17.22
CA GLY A 66 -2.04 18.96 -17.40
C GLY A 66 -2.43 17.91 -16.37
N ARG A 67 -3.75 17.76 -16.19
CA ARG A 67 -4.37 16.66 -15.43
C ARG A 67 -5.20 15.81 -16.38
N ILE A 68 -4.98 14.49 -16.38
CA ILE A 68 -5.70 13.52 -17.20
C ILE A 68 -6.53 12.65 -16.25
N VAL A 69 -7.82 12.48 -16.57
CA VAL A 69 -8.72 11.61 -15.81
C VAL A 69 -9.19 10.49 -16.71
N LEU A 70 -8.87 9.26 -16.34
CA LEU A 70 -9.30 8.06 -17.03
C LEU A 70 -10.44 7.39 -16.26
N THR A 71 -11.48 7.04 -16.96
CA THR A 71 -12.67 6.37 -16.42
C THR A 71 -13.00 5.16 -17.28
N SER A 72 -14.09 4.50 -17.02
CA SER A 72 -14.57 3.41 -17.87
C SER A 72 -14.70 3.79 -19.35
N ALA A 73 -14.87 5.09 -19.67
CA ALA A 73 -15.00 5.58 -21.04
C ALA A 73 -13.70 5.44 -21.87
N GLN A 74 -12.52 5.46 -21.24
CA GLN A 74 -11.22 5.33 -21.90
C GLN A 74 -10.73 3.88 -21.97
N VAL A 75 -11.49 2.91 -21.47
CA VAL A 75 -11.11 1.50 -21.56
C VAL A 75 -11.14 1.03 -23.01
N SER A 76 -10.01 0.53 -23.47
CA SER A 76 -9.77 0.05 -24.84
C SER A 76 -9.54 -1.46 -24.94
N GLY A 77 -9.15 -2.10 -23.81
CA GLY A 77 -8.95 -3.55 -23.72
C GLY A 77 -9.30 -4.05 -22.34
N GLU A 78 -9.94 -5.22 -22.26
CA GLU A 78 -10.29 -5.84 -21.00
C GLU A 78 -10.48 -7.35 -21.15
N GLU A 79 -10.04 -8.10 -20.15
CA GLU A 79 -10.25 -9.54 -20.00
C GLU A 79 -10.48 -9.86 -18.54
N GLY A 80 -11.37 -10.81 -18.22
CA GLY A 80 -11.72 -11.12 -16.84
C GLY A 80 -12.26 -9.91 -16.08
N SER A 81 -12.85 -8.94 -16.79
CA SER A 81 -13.35 -7.69 -16.26
C SER A 81 -14.83 -7.51 -16.56
N ARG A 82 -15.52 -6.67 -15.80
CA ARG A 82 -16.90 -6.26 -16.06
C ARG A 82 -17.18 -4.85 -15.58
N ARG A 83 -18.08 -4.18 -16.25
CA ARG A 83 -18.57 -2.87 -15.85
C ARG A 83 -19.54 -3.00 -14.67
N VAL A 84 -19.39 -2.12 -13.70
CA VAL A 84 -20.25 -2.04 -12.52
C VAL A 84 -20.75 -0.61 -12.34
N THR A 85 -22.08 -0.46 -12.14
CA THR A 85 -22.72 0.84 -11.90
C THR A 85 -23.41 0.83 -10.55
N GLY A 86 -23.33 1.96 -9.83
CA GLY A 86 -23.98 2.11 -8.53
C GLY A 86 -23.37 1.22 -7.44
N TYR A 87 -22.13 0.78 -7.59
CA TYR A 87 -21.42 0.02 -6.57
C TYR A 87 -21.06 0.96 -5.40
N LEU A 88 -21.60 0.68 -4.22
CA LEU A 88 -21.57 1.63 -3.11
C LEU A 88 -22.01 3.03 -3.61
N ASP A 89 -21.29 4.07 -3.25
CA ASP A 89 -21.59 5.45 -3.66
C ASP A 89 -20.79 5.87 -4.90
N ALA A 90 -20.52 4.95 -5.86
CA ALA A 90 -19.81 5.26 -7.09
C ALA A 90 -20.51 6.41 -7.85
N ARG A 91 -19.75 7.46 -8.17
CA ARG A 91 -20.27 8.62 -8.90
C ARG A 91 -20.47 8.33 -10.39
N GLN A 92 -19.77 7.34 -10.90
CA GLN A 92 -19.80 6.92 -12.30
C GLN A 92 -19.61 5.41 -12.43
N GLU A 93 -19.73 4.91 -13.65
CA GLU A 93 -19.45 3.51 -13.95
C GLU A 93 -17.99 3.18 -13.62
N ALA A 94 -17.79 2.08 -12.93
CA ALA A 94 -16.49 1.55 -12.56
C ALA A 94 -16.20 0.23 -13.28
N VAL A 95 -14.96 -0.21 -13.25
CA VAL A 95 -14.52 -1.48 -13.83
C VAL A 95 -14.05 -2.41 -12.73
N LEU A 96 -14.71 -3.54 -12.57
CA LEU A 96 -14.26 -4.63 -11.72
C LEU A 96 -13.37 -5.56 -12.56
N THR A 97 -12.18 -5.86 -12.07
CA THR A 97 -11.24 -6.81 -12.67
C THR A 97 -11.01 -7.95 -11.70
N GLU A 98 -11.30 -9.18 -12.13
CA GLU A 98 -11.05 -10.40 -11.39
C GLU A 98 -9.56 -10.80 -11.45
N GLU A 99 -9.13 -11.71 -10.58
CA GLU A 99 -7.76 -12.24 -10.58
C GLU A 99 -7.43 -12.91 -11.92
N GLY A 100 -6.24 -12.62 -12.47
CA GLY A 100 -5.81 -13.11 -13.77
C GLY A 100 -6.37 -12.33 -14.97
N GLY A 101 -7.26 -11.36 -14.75
CA GLY A 101 -7.78 -10.46 -15.78
C GLY A 101 -6.93 -9.20 -15.93
N TYR A 102 -7.36 -8.30 -16.83
CA TYR A 102 -6.76 -6.99 -17.00
C TYR A 102 -7.78 -5.93 -17.41
N VAL A 103 -7.41 -4.68 -17.22
CA VAL A 103 -8.06 -3.52 -17.83
C VAL A 103 -7.00 -2.59 -18.42
N GLU A 104 -7.19 -2.17 -19.66
CA GLU A 104 -6.32 -1.25 -20.39
C GLU A 104 -7.08 -0.01 -20.79
N TYR A 105 -6.44 1.16 -20.57
CA TYR A 105 -6.94 2.47 -20.93
C TYR A 105 -6.10 3.04 -22.07
N THR A 106 -6.76 3.64 -23.08
CA THR A 106 -6.10 4.40 -24.13
C THR A 106 -6.47 5.88 -23.99
N PHE A 107 -5.47 6.75 -24.02
CA PHE A 107 -5.65 8.19 -23.86
C PHE A 107 -4.55 8.96 -24.58
N ASP A 108 -4.81 10.26 -24.80
CA ASP A 108 -3.85 11.17 -25.40
C ASP A 108 -3.21 12.04 -24.33
N VAL A 109 -1.88 12.20 -24.43
CA VAL A 109 -1.06 13.02 -23.54
C VAL A 109 -0.60 14.27 -24.33
N GLU A 110 -0.92 15.45 -23.81
CA GLU A 110 -0.57 16.72 -24.47
C GLU A 110 0.91 17.08 -24.27
N GLU A 111 1.44 16.83 -23.08
CA GLU A 111 2.82 17.16 -22.70
C GLU A 111 3.54 15.88 -22.24
N ALA A 112 4.61 15.48 -22.96
CA ALA A 112 5.44 14.37 -22.53
C ALA A 112 6.09 14.69 -21.18
N GLY A 113 6.16 13.69 -20.30
CA GLY A 113 6.79 13.86 -18.99
C GLY A 113 6.38 12.82 -17.96
N PHE A 114 6.79 13.07 -16.72
CA PHE A 114 6.46 12.22 -15.60
C PHE A 114 5.13 12.59 -14.97
N TYR A 115 4.29 11.57 -14.78
CA TYR A 115 3.01 11.68 -14.08
C TYR A 115 2.98 10.73 -12.89
N THR A 116 2.39 11.16 -11.79
CA THR A 116 1.90 10.26 -10.73
C THR A 116 0.53 9.75 -11.12
N ILE A 117 0.19 8.54 -10.70
CA ILE A 117 -1.12 7.94 -10.92
C ILE A 117 -1.82 7.82 -9.58
N THR A 118 -2.96 8.47 -9.43
CA THR A 118 -3.84 8.32 -8.29
C THR A 118 -5.05 7.49 -8.71
N ALA A 119 -5.29 6.38 -8.04
CA ALA A 119 -6.43 5.52 -8.28
C ALA A 119 -7.56 5.80 -7.30
N LYS A 120 -8.79 5.94 -7.82
CA LYS A 120 -10.01 5.82 -7.03
C LYS A 120 -10.53 4.40 -7.18
N PHE A 121 -10.46 3.65 -6.09
CA PHE A 121 -10.71 2.21 -6.11
C PHE A 121 -11.49 1.72 -4.89
N CYS A 122 -12.07 0.55 -5.03
CA CYS A 122 -12.61 -0.26 -3.95
C CYS A 122 -12.09 -1.69 -4.10
N VAL A 123 -11.70 -2.32 -3.00
CA VAL A 123 -11.38 -3.76 -2.99
C VAL A 123 -12.60 -4.47 -2.48
N PRO A 124 -13.32 -5.22 -3.35
CA PRO A 124 -14.54 -5.93 -2.97
C PRO A 124 -14.24 -7.18 -2.14
N GLU A 125 -15.26 -7.86 -1.66
CA GLU A 125 -15.13 -9.14 -0.95
C GLU A 125 -14.20 -10.11 -1.71
N GLY A 126 -13.34 -10.82 -0.95
CA GLY A 126 -12.36 -11.74 -1.50
C GLY A 126 -11.70 -12.58 -0.40
N ARG A 127 -10.42 -12.89 -0.55
CA ARG A 127 -9.65 -13.71 0.41
C ARG A 127 -9.02 -12.91 1.55
N HIS A 128 -9.48 -11.69 1.76
CA HIS A 128 -9.02 -10.76 2.82
C HIS A 128 -7.54 -10.33 2.72
N THR A 129 -6.91 -10.51 1.56
CA THR A 129 -5.58 -9.96 1.28
C THR A 129 -5.69 -8.66 0.47
N ALA A 130 -4.60 -7.91 0.38
CA ALA A 130 -4.58 -6.74 -0.51
C ALA A 130 -4.67 -7.17 -1.98
N ALA A 131 -5.30 -6.35 -2.81
CA ALA A 131 -5.25 -6.56 -4.25
C ALA A 131 -3.90 -6.09 -4.80
N GLU A 132 -3.38 -6.80 -5.80
CA GLU A 132 -2.10 -6.51 -6.45
C GLU A 132 -2.28 -6.40 -7.96
N ARG A 133 -1.60 -5.41 -8.56
CA ARG A 133 -1.64 -5.15 -9.99
C ARG A 133 -0.26 -4.86 -10.53
N ASP A 134 0.07 -5.45 -11.69
CA ASP A 134 1.18 -5.00 -12.50
C ASP A 134 0.73 -3.83 -13.36
N ILE A 135 1.53 -2.77 -13.39
CA ILE A 135 1.20 -1.54 -14.12
C ILE A 135 2.07 -1.44 -15.36
N LEU A 136 1.46 -1.61 -16.52
CA LEU A 136 2.15 -1.54 -17.80
C LEU A 136 1.86 -0.21 -18.49
N VAL A 137 2.89 0.36 -19.10
CA VAL A 137 2.81 1.56 -19.93
C VAL A 137 3.18 1.17 -21.34
N ASN A 138 2.29 1.44 -22.30
CA ASN A 138 2.48 1.08 -23.72
C ASN A 138 2.85 -0.40 -23.94
N GLY A 139 2.28 -1.28 -23.12
CA GLY A 139 2.44 -2.73 -23.19
C GLY A 139 3.68 -3.29 -22.50
N GLU A 140 4.51 -2.47 -21.87
CA GLU A 140 5.73 -2.87 -21.16
C GLU A 140 5.67 -2.51 -19.68
N LEU A 141 6.30 -3.33 -18.84
CA LEU A 141 6.54 -2.99 -17.44
C LEU A 141 7.64 -1.92 -17.38
N PRO A 142 7.36 -0.68 -16.95
CA PRO A 142 8.32 0.41 -17.08
C PRO A 142 9.53 0.26 -16.16
N TYR A 143 9.34 -0.36 -15.02
CA TYR A 143 10.39 -0.68 -14.02
C TYR A 143 9.88 -1.74 -13.04
N ALA A 144 10.79 -2.40 -12.33
CA ALA A 144 10.48 -3.55 -11.47
C ALA A 144 9.48 -3.21 -10.34
N GLU A 145 9.53 -2.00 -9.78
CA GLU A 145 8.65 -1.56 -8.70
C GLU A 145 7.20 -1.24 -9.17
N ALA A 146 6.95 -1.23 -10.49
CA ALA A 146 5.60 -1.15 -11.04
C ALA A 146 4.89 -2.51 -11.05
N ALA A 147 5.58 -3.59 -10.70
CA ALA A 147 5.01 -4.90 -10.48
C ALA A 147 4.39 -5.04 -9.09
N ALA A 148 3.30 -5.78 -9.01
CA ALA A 148 2.58 -6.11 -7.77
C ALA A 148 2.25 -4.88 -6.90
N VAL A 149 1.93 -3.75 -7.54
CA VAL A 149 1.47 -2.55 -6.84
C VAL A 149 0.25 -2.88 -6.00
N THR A 150 0.30 -2.50 -4.72
CA THR A 150 -0.62 -2.99 -3.69
C THR A 150 -1.76 -2.03 -3.43
N PHE A 151 -2.99 -2.55 -3.45
CA PHE A 151 -4.24 -1.87 -3.11
C PHE A 151 -4.78 -2.45 -1.80
N LYS A 152 -4.62 -1.70 -0.70
CA LYS A 152 -4.97 -2.16 0.65
C LYS A 152 -6.47 -2.16 0.89
N ARG A 153 -6.94 -3.12 1.69
CA ARG A 153 -8.31 -3.19 2.20
C ARG A 153 -8.54 -2.21 3.35
N ARG A 154 -9.78 -2.10 3.79
CA ARG A 154 -10.18 -1.31 4.96
C ARG A 154 -10.67 -2.26 6.03
N TRP A 155 -10.20 -2.07 7.26
CA TRP A 155 -10.57 -2.86 8.43
C TRP A 155 -11.07 -1.95 9.54
N VAL A 156 -12.15 -2.35 10.20
CA VAL A 156 -12.75 -1.63 11.31
C VAL A 156 -12.89 -2.54 12.53
N ASN A 157 -13.07 -1.96 13.70
CA ASN A 157 -13.45 -2.73 14.86
C ASN A 157 -14.93 -3.10 14.76
N SER A 158 -15.32 -4.35 15.07
CA SER A 158 -16.73 -4.78 15.09
C SER A 158 -17.60 -4.09 16.14
N GLY A 159 -17.03 -3.15 16.86
CA GLY A 159 -17.68 -2.35 17.89
C GLY A 159 -16.70 -1.79 18.89
N SER A 160 -17.20 -1.14 19.93
CA SER A 160 -16.38 -0.56 20.99
C SER A 160 -15.65 -1.63 21.82
N ILE A 161 -14.54 -1.23 22.45
CA ILE A 161 -13.81 -2.06 23.41
C ILE A 161 -14.74 -2.39 24.59
N ARG A 162 -14.98 -3.66 24.83
CA ARG A 162 -15.79 -4.18 25.93
C ARG A 162 -14.91 -4.73 27.04
N GLN A 163 -15.47 -4.94 28.21
CA GLN A 163 -14.77 -5.53 29.34
C GLN A 163 -15.37 -6.88 29.72
N ASP A 164 -14.52 -7.79 30.17
CA ASP A 164 -14.92 -9.04 30.77
C ASP A 164 -15.46 -8.84 32.21
N THR A 165 -15.95 -9.90 32.85
CA THR A 165 -16.47 -9.86 34.22
C THR A 165 -15.42 -9.51 35.27
N ARG A 166 -14.13 -9.56 34.92
CA ARG A 166 -13.00 -9.18 35.76
C ARG A 166 -12.54 -7.75 35.48
N GLY A 167 -13.17 -7.04 34.53
CA GLY A 167 -12.85 -5.68 34.13
C GLY A 167 -11.59 -5.58 33.25
N ASN A 168 -11.21 -6.65 32.52
CA ASN A 168 -10.19 -6.60 31.49
C ASN A 168 -10.83 -6.19 30.16
N ASP A 169 -10.14 -5.38 29.40
CA ASP A 169 -10.58 -5.04 28.05
C ASP A 169 -10.46 -6.25 27.13
N ILE A 170 -11.48 -6.43 26.30
CA ILE A 170 -11.57 -7.48 25.27
C ILE A 170 -11.29 -6.82 23.94
N ARG A 171 -10.31 -7.35 23.19
CA ARG A 171 -9.99 -6.90 21.84
C ARG A 171 -11.21 -7.11 20.91
N PRO A 172 -11.67 -6.07 20.24
CA PRO A 172 -12.75 -6.21 19.24
C PRO A 172 -12.28 -7.06 18.05
N ILE A 173 -13.21 -7.81 17.47
CA ILE A 173 -12.98 -8.50 16.21
C ILE A 173 -12.74 -7.44 15.13
N GLN A 174 -11.86 -7.73 14.20
CA GLN A 174 -11.61 -6.88 13.05
C GLN A 174 -12.48 -7.37 11.90
N GLU A 175 -13.30 -6.48 11.38
CA GLU A 175 -14.19 -6.72 10.24
C GLU A 175 -13.72 -5.93 9.04
N GLU A 176 -13.84 -6.52 7.87
CA GLU A 176 -13.55 -5.81 6.62
C GLU A 176 -14.70 -4.86 6.30
N GLU A 177 -14.38 -3.63 5.93
CA GLU A 177 -15.33 -2.63 5.50
C GLU A 177 -15.04 -2.24 4.06
N GLU A 178 -15.92 -2.61 3.15
CA GLU A 178 -15.83 -2.13 1.78
C GLU A 178 -16.03 -0.62 1.72
N GLY A 179 -15.28 0.03 0.86
CA GLY A 179 -15.41 1.47 0.67
C GLY A 179 -14.40 2.03 -0.32
N TRP A 180 -14.79 3.12 -0.95
CA TRP A 180 -13.95 3.83 -1.88
C TRP A 180 -12.72 4.43 -1.19
N GLN A 181 -11.59 4.28 -1.86
CA GLN A 181 -10.30 4.85 -1.46
C GLN A 181 -9.72 5.63 -2.63
N CYS A 182 -9.01 6.70 -2.32
CA CYS A 182 -8.25 7.47 -3.29
C CYS A 182 -6.79 7.47 -2.85
N ARG A 183 -5.93 6.80 -3.62
CA ARG A 183 -4.51 6.64 -3.26
C ARG A 183 -3.62 6.79 -4.49
N THR A 184 -2.56 7.55 -4.34
CA THR A 184 -1.49 7.61 -5.34
C THR A 184 -0.63 6.35 -5.24
N LEU A 185 -0.24 5.79 -6.39
CA LEU A 185 0.57 4.58 -6.45
C LEU A 185 1.94 4.82 -5.81
N THR A 186 2.36 3.90 -4.96
CA THR A 186 3.63 3.95 -4.23
C THR A 186 4.37 2.63 -4.37
N ASP A 187 5.68 2.65 -4.17
CA ASP A 187 6.51 1.47 -4.16
C ASP A 187 5.99 0.43 -3.15
N PRO A 188 5.60 -0.78 -3.59
CA PRO A 188 5.08 -1.82 -2.72
C PRO A 188 6.12 -2.33 -1.71
N LEU A 189 7.42 -2.22 -2.02
CA LEU A 189 8.52 -2.64 -1.15
C LEU A 189 9.02 -1.52 -0.23
N GLY A 190 8.70 -0.25 -0.56
CA GLY A 190 9.01 0.91 0.28
C GLY A 190 10.45 1.39 0.24
N TYR A 191 11.19 1.03 -0.77
CA TYR A 191 12.52 1.61 -1.00
C TYR A 191 12.43 3.08 -1.39
N HIS A 192 11.31 3.47 -2.04
CA HIS A 192 11.04 4.83 -2.46
C HIS A 192 9.89 5.45 -1.65
N ALA A 193 10.19 6.50 -0.89
CA ALA A 193 9.19 7.15 -0.03
C ALA A 193 8.22 8.06 -0.81
N ALA A 194 8.64 8.56 -1.96
CA ALA A 194 7.80 9.36 -2.86
C ALA A 194 6.84 8.46 -3.65
N PRO A 195 5.71 9.00 -4.16
CA PRO A 195 4.89 8.28 -5.11
C PRO A 195 5.68 7.84 -6.34
N LEU A 196 5.32 6.69 -6.91
CA LEU A 196 5.87 6.23 -8.18
C LEU A 196 5.45 7.17 -9.31
N THR A 197 6.35 7.43 -10.25
CA THR A 197 6.09 8.23 -11.43
C THR A 197 6.26 7.41 -12.68
N PHE A 198 5.44 7.70 -13.67
CA PHE A 198 5.38 7.02 -14.94
C PHE A 198 5.61 8.04 -16.05
N TYR A 199 6.52 7.76 -16.96
CA TYR A 199 6.77 8.63 -18.11
C TYR A 199 5.82 8.28 -19.25
N PHE A 200 5.18 9.27 -19.80
CA PHE A 200 4.34 9.16 -21.00
C PHE A 200 4.86 10.07 -22.10
N GLU A 201 4.88 9.54 -23.30
CA GLU A 201 5.19 10.29 -24.50
C GLU A 201 4.03 11.24 -24.88
N GLN A 202 4.32 12.29 -25.62
CA GLN A 202 3.27 13.13 -26.22
C GLN A 202 2.49 12.31 -27.26
N GLY A 203 1.17 12.39 -27.24
CA GLY A 203 0.28 11.68 -28.14
C GLY A 203 -0.38 10.50 -27.44
N ARG A 204 -0.70 9.46 -28.23
CA ARG A 204 -1.47 8.30 -27.76
C ARG A 204 -0.63 7.36 -26.92
N ASN A 205 -1.12 7.03 -25.72
CA ASN A 205 -0.52 6.08 -24.78
C ASN A 205 -1.55 5.06 -24.32
N THR A 206 -1.06 3.93 -23.82
CA THR A 206 -1.87 2.95 -23.11
C THR A 206 -1.36 2.78 -21.67
N LEU A 207 -2.28 2.53 -20.75
CA LEU A 207 -2.02 2.23 -19.35
C LEU A 207 -2.84 1.01 -18.97
N ARG A 208 -2.17 -0.09 -18.60
CA ARG A 208 -2.81 -1.38 -18.33
C ARG A 208 -2.54 -1.81 -16.89
N PHE A 209 -3.57 -2.37 -16.26
CA PHE A 209 -3.55 -2.94 -14.92
C PHE A 209 -3.81 -4.44 -15.05
N ASP A 210 -2.79 -5.27 -14.89
CA ASP A 210 -2.90 -6.71 -14.87
C ASP A 210 -3.16 -7.21 -13.45
N ALA A 211 -4.16 -8.05 -13.29
CA ALA A 211 -4.60 -8.53 -11.98
C ALA A 211 -3.76 -9.72 -11.52
N VAL A 212 -2.82 -9.46 -10.60
CA VAL A 212 -1.96 -10.47 -10.01
C VAL A 212 -2.68 -11.22 -8.89
N ARG A 213 -3.40 -10.47 -8.04
CA ARG A 213 -4.09 -11.04 -6.88
C ARG A 213 -5.33 -10.23 -6.53
N GLU A 214 -6.39 -10.91 -6.11
CA GLU A 214 -7.65 -10.36 -5.62
C GLU A 214 -8.40 -9.48 -6.63
N PRO A 215 -9.71 -9.42 -6.56
CA PRO A 215 -10.50 -8.51 -7.38
C PRO A 215 -10.27 -7.05 -6.96
N LEU A 216 -10.42 -6.15 -7.93
CA LEU A 216 -10.31 -4.71 -7.72
C LEU A 216 -11.36 -3.98 -8.56
N ILE A 217 -11.99 -2.97 -7.99
CA ILE A 217 -12.90 -2.08 -8.70
C ILE A 217 -12.21 -0.72 -8.86
N LEU A 218 -12.03 -0.27 -10.10
CA LEU A 218 -11.48 1.03 -10.44
C LEU A 218 -12.60 1.94 -10.96
N GLU A 219 -12.84 3.09 -10.32
CA GLU A 219 -13.77 4.10 -10.79
C GLU A 219 -13.07 5.14 -11.67
N ALA A 220 -11.88 5.57 -11.26
CA ALA A 220 -11.09 6.55 -12.00
C ALA A 220 -9.60 6.41 -11.70
N LEU A 221 -8.79 6.79 -12.70
CA LEU A 221 -7.36 7.01 -12.56
C LEU A 221 -7.07 8.47 -12.89
N ILE A 222 -6.29 9.14 -12.06
CA ILE A 222 -5.93 10.53 -12.21
C ILE A 222 -4.42 10.60 -12.39
N LEU A 223 -4.01 11.10 -13.55
CA LEU A 223 -2.63 11.32 -13.90
C LEU A 223 -2.33 12.82 -13.81
N GLU A 224 -1.36 13.19 -12.99
CA GLU A 224 -0.94 14.58 -12.82
C GLU A 224 0.55 14.67 -12.52
N ALA A 225 1.15 15.84 -12.76
CA ALA A 225 2.55 16.04 -12.46
C ALA A 225 2.87 15.71 -11.00
N PRO A 226 4.04 15.13 -10.70
CA PRO A 226 4.48 14.91 -9.34
C PRO A 226 4.41 16.22 -8.54
N GLN A 227 3.70 16.21 -7.42
CA GLN A 227 3.59 17.40 -6.57
C GLN A 227 4.86 17.59 -5.76
N GLU A 228 5.42 18.80 -5.82
CA GLU A 228 6.43 19.22 -4.86
C GLU A 228 5.74 19.68 -3.58
N LEU A 229 6.09 19.05 -2.49
CA LEU A 229 5.58 19.48 -1.20
C LEU A 229 6.23 20.83 -0.84
N PRO A 230 5.43 21.85 -0.48
CA PRO A 230 5.99 23.12 -0.05
C PRO A 230 6.83 22.93 1.21
N SER A 231 7.86 23.72 1.36
CA SER A 231 8.59 23.81 2.63
C SER A 231 7.66 24.32 3.75
N TYR A 232 8.02 24.02 4.99
CA TYR A 232 7.25 24.55 6.12
C TYR A 232 7.19 26.09 6.12
N ALA A 233 8.25 26.76 5.69
CA ALA A 233 8.30 28.23 5.59
C ALA A 233 7.29 28.78 4.58
N GLU A 234 7.19 28.18 3.40
CA GLU A 234 6.21 28.55 2.38
C GLU A 234 4.77 28.29 2.83
N LEU A 235 4.56 27.15 3.49
CA LEU A 235 3.26 26.82 4.05
C LEU A 235 2.85 27.78 5.16
N ALA A 236 3.76 28.12 6.07
CA ALA A 236 3.54 29.08 7.13
C ALA A 236 3.20 30.47 6.59
N ALA A 237 3.95 30.95 5.59
CA ALA A 237 3.65 32.22 4.91
C ALA A 237 2.27 32.20 4.23
N THR A 238 1.87 31.07 3.66
CA THR A 238 0.53 30.90 3.08
C THR A 238 -0.55 31.00 4.16
N TYR A 239 -0.37 30.37 5.31
CA TYR A 239 -1.33 30.44 6.43
C TYR A 239 -1.44 31.86 6.99
N GLU A 240 -0.30 32.54 7.15
CA GLU A 240 -0.27 33.94 7.59
C GLU A 240 -1.00 34.86 6.60
N SER A 241 -0.76 34.69 5.29
CA SER A 241 -1.43 35.48 4.25
C SER A 241 -2.95 35.26 4.21
N LYS A 242 -3.41 34.06 4.60
CA LYS A 242 -4.84 33.72 4.74
C LYS A 242 -5.44 34.19 6.06
N GLY A 243 -4.63 34.73 6.96
CA GLY A 243 -5.09 35.22 8.27
C GLY A 243 -5.54 34.11 9.21
N TYR A 244 -5.00 32.90 9.08
CA TYR A 244 -5.32 31.81 9.99
C TYR A 244 -4.75 32.11 11.39
N ALA A 245 -5.61 32.07 12.38
CA ALA A 245 -5.25 32.22 13.78
C ALA A 245 -4.98 30.87 14.44
N ASP A 246 -4.39 30.88 15.62
CA ASP A 246 -4.27 29.69 16.45
C ASP A 246 -5.65 29.13 16.79
N GLY A 247 -5.77 27.81 16.75
CA GLY A 247 -6.98 27.11 17.15
C GLY A 247 -7.23 27.14 18.64
N THR A 248 -8.11 26.27 19.11
CA THR A 248 -8.43 26.18 20.55
C THR A 248 -7.20 25.77 21.39
N GLN A 249 -7.10 26.33 22.60
CA GLN A 249 -6.11 25.91 23.59
C GLN A 249 -6.42 24.53 24.20
N THR A 250 -7.64 24.03 24.03
CA THR A 250 -8.02 22.70 24.53
C THR A 250 -7.48 21.63 23.60
N PRO A 251 -6.63 20.70 24.07
CA PRO A 251 -6.08 19.65 23.24
C PRO A 251 -7.19 18.65 22.84
N ILE A 252 -7.17 18.27 21.57
CA ILE A 252 -7.95 17.12 21.05
C ILE A 252 -7.06 15.89 21.22
N THR A 253 -7.49 14.92 22.03
CA THR A 253 -6.71 13.72 22.29
C THR A 253 -7.36 12.53 21.61
N LEU A 254 -6.60 11.85 20.76
CA LEU A 254 -7.00 10.63 20.08
C LEU A 254 -6.18 9.48 20.67
N GLN A 255 -6.85 8.42 21.11
CA GLN A 255 -6.17 7.22 21.58
C GLN A 255 -5.84 6.30 20.39
N GLY A 256 -4.68 5.65 20.47
CA GLY A 256 -4.24 4.76 19.38
C GLY A 256 -5.22 3.62 19.12
N GLU A 257 -5.73 3.02 20.17
CA GLU A 257 -6.68 1.90 20.16
C GLU A 257 -8.06 2.23 19.59
N ASP A 258 -8.42 3.52 19.56
CA ASP A 258 -9.71 4.01 19.05
C ASP A 258 -9.67 4.34 17.54
N ALA A 259 -8.71 3.80 16.82
CA ALA A 259 -8.63 4.01 15.38
C ALA A 259 -9.88 3.52 14.63
N ASP A 260 -10.37 4.37 13.72
CA ASP A 260 -11.57 4.08 12.91
C ASP A 260 -11.29 3.06 11.81
N ILE A 261 -10.27 3.33 10.98
CA ILE A 261 -9.96 2.50 9.80
C ILE A 261 -8.49 2.11 9.82
N LYS A 262 -8.22 0.86 9.45
CA LYS A 262 -6.89 0.29 9.35
C LYS A 262 -6.72 -0.44 8.01
N SER A 263 -5.50 -0.50 7.52
CA SER A 263 -5.19 -1.19 6.26
C SER A 263 -5.09 -2.72 6.39
N ASP A 264 -5.01 -3.21 7.61
CA ASP A 264 -4.72 -4.60 7.91
C ASP A 264 -5.49 -5.09 9.12
N GLN A 265 -5.96 -6.33 9.09
CA GLN A 265 -6.61 -7.01 10.21
C GLN A 265 -5.71 -7.09 11.44
N THR A 266 -4.40 -7.20 11.22
CA THR A 266 -3.40 -7.33 12.28
C THR A 266 -3.15 -6.03 13.05
N LEU A 267 -3.58 -4.89 12.51
CA LEU A 267 -3.52 -3.57 13.16
C LEU A 267 -4.66 -3.40 14.18
N ALA A 268 -4.85 -4.38 15.03
CA ALA A 268 -5.86 -4.36 16.07
C ALA A 268 -5.37 -3.65 17.33
N PRO A 269 -6.29 -3.13 18.18
CA PRO A 269 -5.96 -2.62 19.52
C PRO A 269 -5.18 -3.65 20.34
N ALA A 270 -4.16 -3.18 21.04
CA ALA A 270 -3.27 -4.02 21.83
C ALA A 270 -3.01 -3.45 23.24
N SER A 271 -2.57 -4.29 24.15
CA SER A 271 -2.19 -3.89 25.50
C SER A 271 -0.68 -3.76 25.62
N ASP A 272 -0.21 -2.61 26.02
CA ASP A 272 1.18 -2.38 26.41
C ASP A 272 1.28 -2.02 27.90
N ARG A 273 2.01 -2.82 28.64
CA ARG A 273 2.26 -2.67 30.08
C ARG A 273 3.72 -2.35 30.39
N SER A 274 4.54 -2.14 29.37
CA SER A 274 5.98 -1.91 29.54
C SER A 274 6.32 -0.52 30.09
N SER A 275 5.39 0.41 30.05
CA SER A 275 5.55 1.76 30.56
C SER A 275 4.28 2.26 31.24
N PRO A 276 4.38 2.81 32.45
CA PRO A 276 3.23 3.44 33.12
C PRO A 276 2.76 4.73 32.43
N ALA A 277 3.56 5.26 31.53
CA ALA A 277 3.21 6.41 30.72
C ALA A 277 2.25 6.07 29.56
N THR A 278 2.08 4.79 29.23
CA THR A 278 1.07 4.36 28.24
C THR A 278 -0.30 4.35 28.90
N VAL A 279 -1.23 5.09 28.36
CA VAL A 279 -2.59 5.27 28.92
C VAL A 279 -3.64 4.82 27.93
N PRO A 280 -4.77 4.21 28.43
CA PRO A 280 -5.06 3.90 29.83
C PRO A 280 -4.14 2.81 30.40
N SER A 281 -3.83 2.88 31.69
CA SER A 281 -3.01 1.86 32.36
C SER A 281 -3.70 1.31 33.60
N SER A 282 -3.36 0.08 33.96
CA SER A 282 -3.83 -0.54 35.19
C SER A 282 -2.79 -1.53 35.69
N PRO A 283 -2.49 -1.56 37.01
CA PRO A 283 -1.56 -2.53 37.57
C PRO A 283 -2.11 -3.95 37.57
N SER A 284 -3.44 -4.11 37.59
CA SER A 284 -4.11 -5.40 37.77
C SER A 284 -5.02 -5.83 36.61
N LYS A 285 -5.33 -4.93 35.68
CA LYS A 285 -6.24 -5.19 34.56
C LYS A 285 -5.51 -5.08 33.23
N ILE A 286 -6.00 -5.83 32.24
CA ILE A 286 -5.61 -5.63 30.86
C ILE A 286 -6.34 -4.39 30.34
N ARG A 287 -5.57 -3.43 29.81
CA ARG A 287 -6.09 -2.26 29.09
C ARG A 287 -5.57 -2.30 27.67
N LEU A 288 -6.45 -2.11 26.71
CA LEU A 288 -6.06 -1.83 25.35
C LEU A 288 -5.71 -0.35 25.27
N ASN A 289 -4.48 -0.04 24.95
CA ASN A 289 -3.90 1.31 25.09
C ASN A 289 -2.85 1.61 24.01
N THR A 290 -2.80 0.79 22.98
CA THR A 290 -1.91 0.96 21.83
C THR A 290 -2.54 0.36 20.59
N ILE A 291 -1.99 0.70 19.43
CA ILE A 291 -2.30 0.10 18.15
C ILE A 291 -1.02 -0.19 17.37
N GLY A 292 -1.04 -1.20 16.52
CA GLY A 292 0.04 -1.56 15.61
C GLY A 292 1.05 -2.53 16.23
N GLY A 293 1.93 -2.04 17.09
CA GLY A 293 3.02 -2.87 17.64
C GLY A 293 3.89 -3.48 16.55
N GLU A 294 4.20 -4.76 16.65
CA GLU A 294 4.99 -5.52 15.66
C GLU A 294 4.30 -5.64 14.29
N SER A 295 2.98 -5.55 14.27
CA SER A 295 2.19 -5.68 13.05
C SER A 295 2.24 -4.42 12.16
N PHE A 296 2.61 -3.25 12.71
CA PHE A 296 2.73 -2.00 11.94
C PHE A 296 4.14 -1.85 11.34
N ALA A 297 4.52 -2.80 10.52
CA ALA A 297 5.88 -2.97 10.01
C ALA A 297 5.98 -3.01 8.48
N GLN A 298 4.87 -3.10 7.76
CA GLN A 298 4.86 -3.20 6.31
C GLN A 298 4.66 -1.84 5.66
N THR A 299 5.23 -1.68 4.47
CA THR A 299 5.03 -0.51 3.63
C THR A 299 3.56 -0.38 3.21
N GLY A 300 3.11 0.87 3.07
CA GLY A 300 1.74 1.17 2.67
C GLY A 300 0.67 0.88 3.72
N GLN A 301 1.03 0.33 4.89
CA GLN A 301 0.08 0.22 6.00
C GLN A 301 -0.32 1.60 6.51
N PHE A 302 -1.61 1.76 6.82
CA PHE A 302 -2.14 2.99 7.38
C PHE A 302 -3.11 2.74 8.53
N ILE A 303 -3.27 3.77 9.36
CA ILE A 303 -4.23 3.84 10.44
C ILE A 303 -4.87 5.22 10.36
N THR A 304 -6.20 5.29 10.46
CA THR A 304 -6.97 6.52 10.32
C THR A 304 -7.81 6.75 11.58
N TRP A 305 -7.80 7.98 12.08
CA TRP A 305 -8.68 8.46 13.13
C TRP A 305 -9.57 9.57 12.58
N LYS A 306 -10.85 9.54 12.90
CA LYS A 306 -11.79 10.62 12.64
C LYS A 306 -11.92 11.49 13.88
N PHE A 307 -11.91 12.79 13.73
CA PHE A 307 -12.10 13.72 14.82
C PHE A 307 -12.75 15.01 14.33
N GLU A 308 -13.40 15.71 15.24
CA GLU A 308 -14.01 16.98 14.94
C GLU A 308 -13.20 18.12 15.56
N VAL A 309 -13.04 19.19 14.79
CA VAL A 309 -12.43 20.43 15.21
C VAL A 309 -13.53 21.46 15.44
N THR A 310 -13.71 21.88 16.68
CA THR A 310 -14.79 22.82 17.05
C THR A 310 -14.52 24.25 16.64
N GLN A 311 -13.25 24.61 16.43
CA GLN A 311 -12.83 25.94 16.04
C GLN A 311 -11.78 25.84 14.92
N ALA A 312 -12.06 26.46 13.79
CA ALA A 312 -11.08 26.54 12.71
C ALA A 312 -9.83 27.33 13.14
N GLY A 313 -8.64 26.83 12.78
CA GLY A 313 -7.39 27.48 13.17
C GLY A 313 -6.18 26.59 12.97
N LEU A 314 -5.02 27.07 13.37
CA LEU A 314 -3.76 26.34 13.33
C LEU A 314 -3.63 25.46 14.57
N TYR A 315 -3.24 24.21 14.36
CA TYR A 315 -3.05 23.21 15.40
C TYR A 315 -1.69 22.55 15.25
N THR A 316 -1.08 22.22 16.41
CA THR A 316 0.15 21.43 16.45
C THR A 316 -0.20 19.96 16.73
N PHE A 317 0.33 19.06 15.91
CA PHE A 317 0.21 17.63 16.14
C PHE A 317 1.34 17.12 17.04
N ALA A 318 0.99 16.36 18.08
CA ALA A 318 1.92 15.68 18.95
C ALA A 318 1.61 14.17 18.92
N PHE A 319 2.59 13.36 18.57
CA PHE A 319 2.45 11.90 18.53
C PHE A 319 3.20 11.26 19.67
N LYS A 320 2.52 10.38 20.41
CA LYS A 320 3.15 9.51 21.38
C LYS A 320 3.32 8.12 20.75
N TRP A 321 4.55 7.77 20.47
CA TRP A 321 4.88 6.52 19.80
C TRP A 321 6.10 5.86 20.41
N ARG A 322 6.29 4.58 20.11
CA ARG A 322 7.47 3.82 20.52
C ARG A 322 7.90 2.87 19.39
N GLN A 323 9.20 2.82 19.14
CA GLN A 323 9.85 1.83 18.31
C GLN A 323 10.90 1.11 19.17
N ASN A 324 10.66 -0.16 19.50
CA ASN A 324 11.52 -0.97 20.38
C ASN A 324 11.82 -2.37 19.81
N ILE A 325 11.38 -2.65 18.58
CA ILE A 325 11.46 -3.97 17.97
C ILE A 325 12.81 -4.14 17.28
N GLN A 326 13.22 -3.14 16.52
CA GLN A 326 14.50 -3.16 15.79
C GLN A 326 15.42 -2.05 16.29
N ARG A 327 16.57 -2.45 16.85
CA ARG A 327 17.56 -1.49 17.32
C ARG A 327 18.29 -0.85 16.14
N GLY A 328 18.45 0.47 16.20
CA GLY A 328 19.19 1.24 15.20
C GLY A 328 18.44 1.57 13.91
N LEU A 329 17.18 1.14 13.78
CA LEU A 329 16.35 1.52 12.64
C LEU A 329 15.35 2.62 13.01
N THR A 330 15.21 3.58 12.10
CA THR A 330 14.24 4.67 12.22
C THR A 330 12.92 4.25 11.59
N SER A 331 11.83 4.47 12.29
CA SER A 331 10.49 4.27 11.76
C SER A 331 10.02 5.57 11.11
N VAL A 332 9.74 5.53 9.81
CA VAL A 332 9.23 6.68 9.05
C VAL A 332 7.72 6.56 8.89
N ARG A 333 7.01 7.65 9.12
CA ARG A 333 5.55 7.72 8.95
C ARG A 333 5.19 9.03 8.25
N ARG A 334 4.17 8.98 7.40
CA ARG A 334 3.59 10.15 6.76
C ARG A 334 2.26 10.47 7.45
N GLY A 335 2.08 11.72 7.91
CA GLY A 335 0.79 12.23 8.33
C GLY A 335 0.02 12.73 7.11
N ILE A 336 -1.25 12.34 6.99
CA ILE A 336 -2.17 12.84 5.97
C ILE A 336 -3.39 13.37 6.71
N LEU A 337 -3.75 14.61 6.46
CA LEU A 337 -4.91 15.27 7.04
C LEU A 337 -5.96 15.46 5.93
N ASP A 338 -7.23 15.21 6.31
CA ASP A 338 -8.42 15.45 5.48
C ASP A 338 -8.36 14.82 4.09
N ASN A 339 -7.71 13.77 3.90
CA ASN A 339 -7.67 12.92 2.70
C ASN A 339 -8.31 13.57 1.42
N GLU A 340 -8.19 14.90 1.32
CA GLU A 340 -8.57 15.67 0.15
C GLU A 340 -7.55 15.35 -0.96
N GLY A 341 -7.66 14.12 -1.42
CA GLY A 341 -6.92 13.68 -2.56
C GLY A 341 -7.60 14.15 -3.85
N PRO A 342 -6.92 13.98 -4.99
CA PRO A 342 -7.42 14.41 -6.31
C PRO A 342 -8.74 13.75 -6.73
N CYS A 343 -9.30 12.84 -5.93
CA CYS A 343 -10.60 12.19 -6.18
C CYS A 343 -11.80 12.91 -5.51
N ALA A 344 -11.60 14.03 -4.83
CA ALA A 344 -12.68 14.76 -4.15
C ALA A 344 -13.64 15.45 -5.11
#